data_c1620155515c9a752d3083ff3fd5577b
#
_entry.id   c1620155515c9a752d3083ff3fd5577b
#
_cell.length_a   1.000
_cell.length_b   1.000
_cell.length_c   1.000
_cell.angle_alpha   90.00
_cell.angle_beta   90.00
_cell.angle_gamma   90.00
#
_symmetry.space_group_name_H-M   'P 1'
#
loop_
_entity.id
_entity.type
_entity.pdbx_description
1 polymer ?
#
loop_
_entity_poly.entity_id
_entity_poly.type
_entity_poly.pdbx_seq_one_letter_code
_entity_poly.pdbx_strand_id
1 'polypeptide(L)'
;MRAWQDHVSGAAALARMRGPGQFRTKAGVRMFLMLCHTVLISCIQSGLPMPQTLIDLRREIPAEHQSGGPAWLVAEPIYRALQVRYDIKTGKLAILDEIVEALSSADERLASIFSELPESWKYHHVQMTQPDARVLGETCHVYPGLIESTTWNVARGIRILLAETMIEQLCLAVGEGDLYTLSDCHRRSLAKSITLLDMLGRAIIASVPQHLGVVSIRDVQNFGGEGHAVAVPAKKQICRAPSPPLTHEARARSRSEPTARTTGCLPLFDPTRSKAQNDKAERFMSLAGANHTIIWPLYVVGMSSACTPETRQYAIERLQVIHKETALEQARVVAGLLQGKVAPPTLSTELLDELPAVEMGTLPTMV
;
A
#
# COMPACT_ATOMS: atom_id res chain seq x y z
N MET A 1 2.44 -7.63 -22.18
CA MET A 1 1.95 -8.51 -21.09
C MET A 1 2.64 -9.87 -21.09
N ARG A 2 2.72 -10.63 -22.21
CA ARG A 2 3.39 -11.95 -22.29
C ARG A 2 4.84 -11.93 -21.80
N ALA A 3 5.69 -11.03 -22.32
CA ALA A 3 7.11 -10.97 -21.93
C ALA A 3 7.33 -10.81 -20.41
N TRP A 4 6.44 -10.10 -19.73
CA TRP A 4 6.49 -9.94 -18.28
C TRP A 4 6.08 -11.22 -17.53
N GLN A 5 5.06 -11.92 -18.00
CA GLN A 5 4.68 -13.24 -17.47
C GLN A 5 5.82 -14.25 -17.61
N ASP A 6 6.53 -14.20 -18.74
CA ASP A 6 7.69 -15.05 -18.99
C ASP A 6 8.82 -14.75 -18.00
N HIS A 7 9.07 -13.47 -17.69
CA HIS A 7 10.05 -13.08 -16.66
C HIS A 7 9.66 -13.55 -15.26
N VAL A 8 8.40 -13.39 -14.86
CA VAL A 8 7.89 -13.87 -13.56
C VAL A 8 8.01 -15.41 -13.48
N SER A 9 7.63 -16.11 -14.54
CA SER A 9 7.73 -17.57 -14.63
C SER A 9 9.19 -18.02 -14.57
N GLY A 10 10.08 -17.35 -15.29
CA GLY A 10 11.52 -17.61 -15.26
C GLY A 10 12.13 -17.40 -13.87
N ALA A 11 11.76 -16.30 -13.20
CA ALA A 11 12.21 -16.02 -11.85
C ALA A 11 11.73 -17.06 -10.83
N ALA A 12 10.47 -17.51 -10.95
CA ALA A 12 9.92 -18.59 -10.12
C ALA A 12 10.64 -19.93 -10.38
N ALA A 13 10.93 -20.24 -11.65
CA ALA A 13 11.69 -21.44 -12.04
C ALA A 13 13.12 -21.42 -11.46
N LEU A 14 13.83 -20.30 -11.53
CA LEU A 14 15.15 -20.14 -10.92
C LEU A 14 15.13 -20.34 -9.41
N ALA A 15 14.13 -19.76 -8.72
CA ALA A 15 13.96 -19.95 -7.27
C ALA A 15 13.74 -21.44 -6.94
N ARG A 16 12.92 -22.14 -7.75
CA ARG A 16 12.68 -23.58 -7.60
C ARG A 16 13.94 -24.41 -7.83
N MET A 17 14.73 -24.08 -8.85
CA MET A 17 16.00 -24.77 -9.13
C MET A 17 17.00 -24.65 -7.97
N ARG A 18 17.04 -23.48 -7.30
CA ARG A 18 17.87 -23.29 -6.10
C ARG A 18 17.37 -24.10 -4.91
N GLY A 19 16.07 -24.41 -4.87
CA GLY A 19 15.43 -25.22 -3.84
C GLY A 19 15.59 -24.65 -2.43
N PRO A 20 15.25 -25.44 -1.38
CA PRO A 20 15.32 -25.00 0.02
C PRO A 20 16.74 -24.73 0.50
N GLY A 21 17.75 -25.22 -0.20
CA GLY A 21 19.16 -24.94 0.12
C GLY A 21 19.51 -23.46 0.16
N GLN A 22 18.78 -22.61 -0.56
CA GLN A 22 18.95 -21.16 -0.53
C GLN A 22 18.61 -20.55 0.83
N PHE A 23 17.83 -21.23 1.69
CA PHE A 23 17.37 -20.75 2.99
C PHE A 23 18.33 -21.05 4.13
N ARG A 24 19.46 -21.70 3.85
CA ARG A 24 20.53 -21.94 4.85
C ARG A 24 21.19 -20.66 5.34
N THR A 25 21.03 -19.55 4.62
CA THR A 25 21.62 -18.27 4.97
C THR A 25 20.55 -17.16 5.01
N LYS A 26 20.73 -16.21 5.94
CA LYS A 26 19.87 -15.01 6.01
C LYS A 26 19.86 -14.21 4.69
N ALA A 27 20.99 -14.17 3.98
CA ALA A 27 21.09 -13.49 2.69
C ALA A 27 20.21 -14.18 1.64
N GLY A 28 20.23 -15.52 1.56
CA GLY A 28 19.41 -16.28 0.64
C GLY A 28 17.92 -16.09 0.91
N VAL A 29 17.50 -16.14 2.18
CA VAL A 29 16.11 -15.85 2.57
C VAL A 29 15.69 -14.44 2.14
N ARG A 30 16.54 -13.41 2.39
CA ARG A 30 16.24 -12.03 1.98
C ARG A 30 16.08 -11.87 0.48
N MET A 31 17.00 -12.47 -0.29
CA MET A 31 16.93 -12.42 -1.77
C MET A 31 15.62 -13.08 -2.25
N PHE A 32 15.24 -14.21 -1.67
CA PHE A 32 14.00 -14.90 -2.01
C PHE A 32 12.77 -14.06 -1.65
N LEU A 33 12.74 -13.45 -0.47
CA LEU A 33 11.63 -12.57 -0.06
C LEU A 33 11.53 -11.31 -0.92
N MET A 34 12.65 -10.73 -1.35
CA MET A 34 12.66 -9.62 -2.32
C MET A 34 12.09 -10.06 -3.66
N LEU A 35 12.45 -11.26 -4.14
CA LEU A 35 11.86 -11.84 -5.35
C LEU A 35 10.35 -12.00 -5.19
N CYS A 36 9.89 -12.60 -4.08
CA CYS A 36 8.46 -12.75 -3.80
C CYS A 36 7.74 -11.40 -3.81
N HIS A 37 8.32 -10.36 -3.21
CA HIS A 37 7.74 -9.02 -3.19
C HIS A 37 7.63 -8.42 -4.61
N THR A 38 8.69 -8.52 -5.41
CA THR A 38 8.70 -8.03 -6.80
C THR A 38 7.64 -8.75 -7.64
N VAL A 39 7.58 -10.08 -7.53
CA VAL A 39 6.58 -10.90 -8.22
C VAL A 39 5.17 -10.57 -7.76
N LEU A 40 4.97 -10.36 -6.45
CA LEU A 40 3.67 -9.99 -5.89
C LEU A 40 3.14 -8.68 -6.47
N ILE A 41 3.96 -7.62 -6.51
CA ILE A 41 3.58 -6.34 -7.13
C ILE A 41 3.14 -6.56 -8.58
N SER A 42 3.85 -7.39 -9.31
CA SER A 42 3.51 -7.74 -10.69
C SER A 42 2.20 -8.48 -10.83
N CYS A 43 1.97 -9.46 -9.95
CA CYS A 43 0.72 -10.21 -9.91
C CYS A 43 -0.46 -9.29 -9.62
N ILE A 44 -0.30 -8.36 -8.67
CA ILE A 44 -1.30 -7.34 -8.36
C ILE A 44 -1.62 -6.50 -9.60
N GLN A 45 -0.60 -5.96 -10.27
CA GLN A 45 -0.74 -5.08 -11.44
C GLN A 45 -1.35 -5.78 -12.65
N SER A 46 -1.05 -7.08 -12.83
CA SER A 46 -1.52 -7.87 -13.97
C SER A 46 -2.83 -8.61 -13.70
N GLY A 47 -3.34 -8.57 -12.46
CA GLY A 47 -4.52 -9.35 -12.05
C GLY A 47 -4.28 -10.86 -12.14
N LEU A 48 -3.07 -11.30 -11.79
CA LEU A 48 -2.65 -12.70 -11.80
C LEU A 48 -2.47 -13.23 -10.37
N PRO A 49 -2.64 -14.53 -10.14
CA PRO A 49 -2.34 -15.12 -8.85
C PRO A 49 -0.83 -15.19 -8.61
N MET A 50 -0.42 -15.27 -7.36
CA MET A 50 0.98 -15.55 -7.02
C MET A 50 1.35 -16.95 -7.51
N PRO A 51 2.53 -17.16 -8.15
CA PRO A 51 2.96 -18.48 -8.56
C PRO A 51 3.01 -19.47 -7.39
N GLN A 52 2.33 -20.60 -7.52
CA GLN A 52 2.23 -21.61 -6.45
C GLN A 52 3.61 -22.07 -5.96
N THR A 53 4.56 -22.21 -6.89
CA THR A 53 5.94 -22.58 -6.60
C THR A 53 6.60 -21.63 -5.57
N LEU A 54 6.34 -20.32 -5.67
CA LEU A 54 6.90 -19.35 -4.74
C LEU A 54 6.19 -19.39 -3.39
N ILE A 55 4.89 -19.66 -3.38
CA ILE A 55 4.11 -19.88 -2.16
C ILE A 55 4.64 -21.08 -1.39
N ASP A 56 4.86 -22.20 -2.08
CA ASP A 56 5.34 -23.44 -1.47
C ASP A 56 6.76 -23.27 -0.92
N LEU A 57 7.67 -22.69 -1.72
CA LEU A 57 9.04 -22.39 -1.27
C LEU A 57 9.06 -21.45 -0.06
N ARG A 58 8.14 -20.48 0.00
CA ARG A 58 8.04 -19.59 1.16
C ARG A 58 7.70 -20.33 2.44
N ARG A 59 6.87 -21.38 2.36
CA ARG A 59 6.49 -22.24 3.49
C ARG A 59 7.66 -23.11 3.98
N GLU A 60 8.63 -23.38 3.09
CA GLU A 60 9.85 -24.14 3.45
C GLU A 60 10.92 -23.30 4.16
N ILE A 61 10.71 -21.97 4.31
CA ILE A 61 11.65 -21.14 5.07
C ILE A 61 11.64 -21.58 6.53
N PRO A 62 12.82 -21.91 7.11
CA PRO A 62 12.93 -22.33 8.51
C PRO A 62 12.38 -21.28 9.47
N ALA A 63 11.74 -21.74 10.56
CA ALA A 63 11.09 -20.86 11.54
C ALA A 63 12.03 -19.80 12.13
N GLU A 64 13.32 -20.16 12.33
CA GLU A 64 14.36 -19.26 12.82
C GLU A 64 14.71 -18.13 11.84
N HIS A 65 14.28 -18.26 10.59
CA HIS A 65 14.47 -17.24 9.53
C HIS A 65 13.18 -16.51 9.17
N GLN A 66 12.04 -16.95 9.71
CA GLN A 66 10.77 -16.25 9.55
C GLN A 66 10.75 -15.03 10.47
N SER A 67 10.33 -13.90 9.94
CA SER A 67 10.27 -12.65 10.74
C SER A 67 9.18 -12.68 11.82
N GLY A 68 8.17 -13.55 11.66
CA GLY A 68 7.01 -13.64 12.56
C GLY A 68 6.20 -12.35 12.71
N GLY A 69 6.64 -11.25 12.07
CA GLY A 69 5.99 -9.95 12.17
C GLY A 69 4.77 -9.81 11.25
N PRO A 70 3.98 -8.74 11.44
CA PRO A 70 2.77 -8.49 10.66
C PRO A 70 2.98 -8.52 9.14
N ALA A 71 4.09 -7.99 8.62
CA ALA A 71 4.43 -8.06 7.19
C ALA A 71 4.57 -9.50 6.66
N TRP A 72 4.96 -10.43 7.52
CA TRP A 72 4.99 -11.87 7.19
C TRP A 72 3.58 -12.47 7.16
N LEU A 73 2.74 -12.09 8.12
CA LEU A 73 1.39 -12.66 8.30
C LEU A 73 0.42 -12.24 7.18
N VAL A 74 0.56 -11.04 6.63
CA VAL A 74 -0.35 -10.52 5.58
C VAL A 74 -0.13 -11.16 4.21
N ALA A 75 1.00 -11.83 3.96
CA ALA A 75 1.33 -12.34 2.63
C ALA A 75 0.35 -13.42 2.15
N GLU A 76 0.06 -14.43 2.96
CA GLU A 76 -0.87 -15.51 2.60
C GLU A 76 -2.30 -14.99 2.30
N PRO A 77 -2.91 -14.14 3.14
CA PRO A 77 -4.18 -13.50 2.82
C PRO A 77 -4.17 -12.72 1.51
N ILE A 78 -3.08 -11.99 1.21
CA ILE A 78 -2.93 -11.28 -0.06
C ILE A 78 -2.90 -12.26 -1.23
N TYR A 79 -2.14 -13.36 -1.13
CA TYR A 79 -2.10 -14.39 -2.18
C TYR A 79 -3.49 -15.00 -2.40
N ARG A 80 -4.24 -15.26 -1.33
CA ARG A 80 -5.62 -15.75 -1.42
C ARG A 80 -6.54 -14.74 -2.10
N ALA A 81 -6.44 -13.46 -1.76
CA ALA A 81 -7.23 -12.40 -2.38
C ALA A 81 -6.98 -12.32 -3.89
N LEU A 82 -5.71 -12.40 -4.32
CA LEU A 82 -5.36 -12.43 -5.75
C LEU A 82 -5.89 -13.68 -6.45
N GLN A 83 -5.85 -14.84 -5.78
CA GLN A 83 -6.39 -16.08 -6.34
C GLN A 83 -7.90 -15.99 -6.54
N VAL A 84 -8.67 -15.51 -5.55
CA VAL A 84 -10.12 -15.32 -5.64
C VAL A 84 -10.46 -14.41 -6.84
N ARG A 85 -9.80 -13.26 -6.97
CA ARG A 85 -10.03 -12.35 -8.10
C ARG A 85 -9.70 -12.99 -9.45
N TYR A 86 -8.65 -13.80 -9.51
CA TYR A 86 -8.27 -14.53 -10.72
C TYR A 86 -9.29 -15.62 -11.07
N ASP A 87 -9.80 -16.36 -10.09
CA ASP A 87 -10.80 -17.41 -10.29
C ASP A 87 -12.13 -16.83 -10.79
N ILE A 88 -12.54 -15.65 -10.29
CA ILE A 88 -13.68 -14.90 -10.82
C ILE A 88 -13.42 -14.49 -12.27
N LYS A 89 -12.29 -13.82 -12.54
CA LYS A 89 -11.91 -13.35 -13.88
C LYS A 89 -11.85 -14.46 -14.94
N THR A 90 -11.47 -15.66 -14.53
CA THR A 90 -11.36 -16.83 -15.44
C THR A 90 -12.61 -17.69 -15.50
N GLY A 91 -13.68 -17.31 -14.77
CA GLY A 91 -14.93 -18.07 -14.71
C GLY A 91 -14.86 -19.38 -13.92
N LYS A 92 -13.79 -19.61 -13.16
CA LYS A 92 -13.70 -20.78 -12.26
C LYS A 92 -14.61 -20.60 -11.05
N LEU A 93 -14.82 -19.37 -10.62
CA LEU A 93 -15.79 -18.96 -9.62
C LEU A 93 -16.81 -18.07 -10.32
N ALA A 94 -18.04 -18.59 -10.54
CA ALA A 94 -19.06 -17.98 -11.39
C ALA A 94 -20.42 -17.81 -10.72
N ILE A 95 -20.68 -18.48 -9.59
CA ILE A 95 -21.92 -18.38 -8.85
C ILE A 95 -21.87 -17.13 -7.95
N LEU A 96 -22.83 -16.22 -8.10
CA LEU A 96 -22.81 -14.91 -7.43
C LEU A 96 -22.66 -15.03 -5.90
N ASP A 97 -23.42 -15.91 -5.26
CA ASP A 97 -23.37 -16.11 -3.81
C ASP A 97 -21.98 -16.60 -3.36
N GLU A 98 -21.36 -17.52 -4.11
CA GLU A 98 -20.01 -18.01 -3.84
C GLU A 98 -18.96 -16.91 -4.05
N ILE A 99 -19.15 -16.05 -5.06
CA ILE A 99 -18.29 -14.88 -5.31
C ILE A 99 -18.34 -13.92 -4.14
N VAL A 100 -19.55 -13.55 -3.70
CA VAL A 100 -19.78 -12.63 -2.58
C VAL A 100 -19.15 -13.17 -1.30
N GLU A 101 -19.35 -14.45 -1.00
CA GLU A 101 -18.77 -15.12 0.17
C GLU A 101 -17.23 -15.14 0.11
N ALA A 102 -16.65 -15.54 -1.03
CA ALA A 102 -15.21 -15.63 -1.20
C ALA A 102 -14.51 -14.27 -1.09
N LEU A 103 -15.09 -13.21 -1.68
CA LEU A 103 -14.57 -11.85 -1.59
C LEU A 103 -14.70 -11.30 -0.16
N SER A 104 -15.84 -11.50 0.50
CA SER A 104 -16.07 -11.08 1.89
C SER A 104 -15.11 -11.76 2.85
N SER A 105 -14.96 -13.08 2.74
CA SER A 105 -14.02 -13.85 3.57
C SER A 105 -12.57 -13.40 3.37
N ALA A 106 -12.15 -13.10 2.14
CA ALA A 106 -10.80 -12.61 1.86
C ALA A 106 -10.57 -11.21 2.46
N ASP A 107 -11.54 -10.31 2.39
CA ASP A 107 -11.48 -8.98 3.00
C ASP A 107 -11.44 -9.04 4.52
N GLU A 108 -12.32 -9.83 5.13
CA GLU A 108 -12.39 -10.01 6.59
C GLU A 108 -11.11 -10.62 7.16
N ARG A 109 -10.49 -11.55 6.44
CA ARG A 109 -9.20 -12.12 6.86
C ARG A 109 -8.08 -11.08 6.88
N LEU A 110 -8.03 -10.18 5.89
CA LEU A 110 -7.10 -9.06 5.91
C LEU A 110 -7.44 -8.10 7.05
N ALA A 111 -8.70 -7.72 7.21
CA ALA A 111 -9.15 -6.82 8.27
C ALA A 111 -8.79 -7.33 9.66
N SER A 112 -9.02 -8.63 9.95
CA SER A 112 -8.73 -9.22 11.27
C SER A 112 -7.24 -9.10 11.65
N ILE A 113 -6.32 -9.33 10.71
CA ILE A 113 -4.88 -9.20 10.98
C ILE A 113 -4.54 -7.77 11.41
N PHE A 114 -5.13 -6.77 10.73
CA PHE A 114 -4.82 -5.38 11.02
C PHE A 114 -5.47 -4.88 12.31
N SER A 115 -6.62 -5.42 12.70
CA SER A 115 -7.25 -5.10 13.99
C SER A 115 -6.43 -5.61 15.19
N GLU A 116 -5.67 -6.70 15.00
CA GLU A 116 -4.86 -7.35 16.03
C GLU A 116 -3.39 -6.86 16.05
N LEU A 117 -3.05 -5.85 15.25
CA LEU A 117 -1.68 -5.34 15.21
C LEU A 117 -1.24 -4.76 16.56
N PRO A 118 0.03 -5.01 16.97
CA PRO A 118 0.58 -4.41 18.18
C PRO A 118 0.70 -2.88 18.04
N GLU A 119 0.70 -2.15 19.16
CA GLU A 119 0.83 -0.69 19.18
C GLU A 119 2.03 -0.16 18.36
N SER A 120 3.13 -0.91 18.34
CA SER A 120 4.32 -0.57 17.55
C SER A 120 4.09 -0.56 16.04
N TRP A 121 2.92 -1.01 15.56
CA TRP A 121 2.51 -1.03 14.15
C TRP A 121 1.37 -0.08 13.84
N LYS A 122 0.73 0.48 14.88
CA LYS A 122 -0.34 1.45 14.71
C LYS A 122 0.22 2.80 14.27
N TYR A 123 -0.58 3.56 13.58
CA TYR A 123 -0.23 4.90 13.15
C TYR A 123 -0.91 5.96 14.03
N HIS A 124 -0.35 7.15 14.01
CA HIS A 124 -0.90 8.31 14.70
C HIS A 124 -1.71 9.16 13.73
N HIS A 125 -2.87 9.63 14.17
CA HIS A 125 -3.60 10.69 13.50
C HIS A 125 -2.97 12.04 13.85
N VAL A 126 -2.61 12.78 12.80
CA VAL A 126 -1.96 14.10 12.95
C VAL A 126 -2.83 15.15 12.29
N GLN A 127 -3.24 16.15 13.08
CA GLN A 127 -3.95 17.32 12.58
C GLN A 127 -2.94 18.38 12.12
N MET A 128 -3.11 18.89 10.91
CA MET A 128 -2.30 20.00 10.41
C MET A 128 -2.84 21.30 11.00
N THR A 129 -1.96 22.11 11.58
CA THR A 129 -2.35 23.41 12.16
C THR A 129 -2.53 24.50 11.11
N GLN A 130 -1.99 24.29 9.92
CA GLN A 130 -2.13 25.20 8.78
C GLN A 130 -2.32 24.37 7.50
N PRO A 131 -3.13 24.85 6.55
CA PRO A 131 -3.27 24.22 5.24
C PRO A 131 -1.91 24.05 4.54
N ASP A 132 -1.68 22.88 3.96
CA ASP A 132 -0.49 22.58 3.16
C ASP A 132 -0.94 21.89 1.87
N ALA A 133 -0.58 22.45 0.71
CA ALA A 133 -0.95 21.91 -0.59
C ALA A 133 -0.45 20.47 -0.85
N ARG A 134 0.47 19.98 -0.02
CA ARG A 134 0.96 18.59 -0.07
C ARG A 134 0.10 17.61 0.73
N VAL A 135 -0.91 18.11 1.43
CA VAL A 135 -1.86 17.34 2.27
C VAL A 135 -3.26 17.58 1.72
N LEU A 136 -3.96 16.52 1.37
CA LEU A 136 -5.37 16.63 1.01
C LEU A 136 -6.20 16.56 2.29
N GLY A 137 -6.95 17.64 2.55
CA GLY A 137 -7.65 17.84 3.83
C GLY A 137 -6.70 18.34 4.92
N GLU A 138 -7.06 18.06 6.18
CA GLU A 138 -6.38 18.60 7.35
C GLU A 138 -5.66 17.53 8.19
N THR A 139 -5.79 16.26 7.84
CA THR A 139 -5.26 15.16 8.65
C THR A 139 -4.27 14.29 7.89
N CYS A 140 -3.27 13.78 8.61
CA CYS A 140 -2.28 12.83 8.09
C CYS A 140 -2.23 11.60 8.99
N HIS A 141 -1.85 10.46 8.39
CA HIS A 141 -1.45 9.25 9.12
C HIS A 141 0.07 9.17 9.17
N VAL A 142 0.62 9.04 10.37
CA VAL A 142 2.06 8.91 10.60
C VAL A 142 2.37 7.57 11.23
N TYR A 143 3.06 6.73 10.50
CA TYR A 143 3.44 5.37 10.90
C TYR A 143 4.79 5.37 11.59
N PRO A 144 5.05 4.37 12.45
CA PRO A 144 6.35 4.23 13.12
C PRO A 144 7.52 4.11 12.14
N GLY A 145 7.28 3.54 10.95
CA GLY A 145 8.29 3.42 9.91
C GLY A 145 7.73 3.10 8.52
N LEU A 146 8.66 2.98 7.56
CA LEU A 146 8.31 2.72 6.16
C LEU A 146 7.74 1.31 5.95
N ILE A 147 8.22 0.31 6.70
CA ILE A 147 7.72 -1.07 6.59
C ILE A 147 6.26 -1.13 7.02
N GLU A 148 5.93 -0.50 8.14
CA GLU A 148 4.60 -0.41 8.68
C GLU A 148 3.67 0.31 7.70
N SER A 149 4.05 1.49 7.25
CA SER A 149 3.30 2.30 6.27
C SER A 149 3.05 1.53 4.97
N THR A 150 4.09 0.89 4.42
CA THR A 150 3.99 0.11 3.17
C THR A 150 3.04 -1.09 3.35
N THR A 151 3.15 -1.82 4.47
CA THR A 151 2.32 -2.99 4.74
C THR A 151 0.85 -2.60 4.87
N TRP A 152 0.55 -1.51 5.60
CA TRP A 152 -0.79 -0.95 5.69
C TRP A 152 -1.36 -0.57 4.32
N ASN A 153 -0.58 0.14 3.51
CA ASN A 153 -1.06 0.62 2.22
C ASN A 153 -1.22 -0.50 1.17
N VAL A 154 -0.34 -1.54 1.21
CA VAL A 154 -0.53 -2.72 0.36
C VAL A 154 -1.83 -3.44 0.72
N ALA A 155 -2.09 -3.67 2.01
CA ALA A 155 -3.32 -4.34 2.45
C ALA A 155 -4.56 -3.51 2.10
N ARG A 156 -4.55 -2.20 2.32
CA ARG A 156 -5.64 -1.30 1.89
C ARG A 156 -5.87 -1.36 0.40
N GLY A 157 -4.80 -1.33 -0.39
CA GLY A 157 -4.90 -1.46 -1.84
C GLY A 157 -5.53 -2.79 -2.29
N ILE A 158 -5.17 -3.91 -1.66
CA ILE A 158 -5.79 -5.21 -1.94
C ILE A 158 -7.27 -5.22 -1.56
N ARG A 159 -7.64 -4.66 -0.40
CA ARG A 159 -9.03 -4.54 0.03
C ARG A 159 -9.86 -3.67 -0.91
N ILE A 160 -9.30 -2.56 -1.42
CA ILE A 160 -9.93 -1.76 -2.48
C ILE A 160 -10.17 -2.62 -3.72
N LEU A 161 -9.20 -3.40 -4.17
CA LEU A 161 -9.37 -4.29 -5.33
C LEU A 161 -10.43 -5.37 -5.11
N LEU A 162 -10.58 -5.91 -3.89
CA LEU A 162 -11.65 -6.85 -3.55
C LEU A 162 -13.02 -6.16 -3.59
N ALA A 163 -13.15 -4.98 -3.00
CA ALA A 163 -14.38 -4.19 -2.99
C ALA A 163 -14.80 -3.77 -4.42
N GLU A 164 -13.86 -3.33 -5.27
CA GLU A 164 -14.12 -3.04 -6.69
C GLU A 164 -14.62 -4.28 -7.43
N THR A 165 -14.02 -5.44 -7.19
CA THR A 165 -14.47 -6.70 -7.79
C THR A 165 -15.88 -7.08 -7.30
N MET A 166 -16.18 -6.88 -6.01
CA MET A 166 -17.53 -7.09 -5.45
C MET A 166 -18.57 -6.22 -6.15
N ILE A 167 -18.30 -4.92 -6.25
CA ILE A 167 -19.19 -3.96 -6.91
C ILE A 167 -19.39 -4.36 -8.38
N GLU A 168 -18.31 -4.66 -9.10
CA GLU A 168 -18.37 -5.09 -10.50
C GLU A 168 -19.26 -6.31 -10.68
N GLN A 169 -19.13 -7.34 -9.85
CA GLN A 169 -19.89 -8.58 -9.97
C GLN A 169 -21.38 -8.37 -9.61
N LEU A 170 -21.67 -7.57 -8.59
CA LEU A 170 -23.03 -7.23 -8.21
C LEU A 170 -23.72 -6.37 -9.29
N CYS A 171 -23.01 -5.39 -9.86
CA CYS A 171 -23.55 -4.60 -10.98
C CYS A 171 -23.76 -5.44 -12.23
N LEU A 172 -22.86 -6.39 -12.55
CA LEU A 172 -23.06 -7.32 -13.66
C LEU A 172 -24.30 -8.22 -13.47
N ALA A 173 -24.59 -8.62 -12.23
CA ALA A 173 -25.77 -9.43 -11.91
C ALA A 173 -27.09 -8.63 -12.07
N VAL A 174 -27.07 -7.32 -11.83
CA VAL A 174 -28.22 -6.43 -12.06
C VAL A 174 -28.44 -6.17 -13.55
N GLY A 175 -27.35 -6.07 -14.34
CA GLY A 175 -27.41 -5.68 -15.75
C GLY A 175 -28.01 -4.30 -15.96
N GLU A 176 -29.03 -4.20 -16.82
CA GLU A 176 -29.83 -2.98 -17.04
C GLU A 176 -31.04 -2.88 -16.09
N GLY A 177 -31.16 -3.80 -15.12
CA GLY A 177 -32.24 -3.86 -14.16
C GLY A 177 -32.07 -2.88 -12.99
N ASP A 178 -33.05 -2.94 -12.08
CA ASP A 178 -33.04 -2.17 -10.85
C ASP A 178 -32.24 -2.90 -9.74
N LEU A 179 -31.57 -2.16 -8.88
CA LEU A 179 -30.87 -2.70 -7.70
C LEU A 179 -31.78 -3.49 -6.76
N TYR A 180 -33.10 -3.22 -6.78
CA TYR A 180 -34.06 -3.99 -6.02
C TYR A 180 -34.20 -5.46 -6.47
N THR A 181 -33.64 -5.82 -7.63
CA THR A 181 -33.53 -7.22 -8.07
C THR A 181 -32.52 -8.02 -7.26
N LEU A 182 -31.57 -7.33 -6.61
CA LEU A 182 -30.62 -7.95 -5.70
C LEU A 182 -31.29 -8.35 -4.38
N SER A 183 -30.83 -9.46 -3.81
CA SER A 183 -31.21 -9.84 -2.45
C SER A 183 -30.77 -8.79 -1.42
N ASP A 184 -31.40 -8.76 -0.25
CA ASP A 184 -31.00 -7.87 0.85
C ASP A 184 -29.55 -8.09 1.28
N CYS A 185 -29.06 -9.33 1.19
CA CYS A 185 -27.67 -9.66 1.48
C CYS A 185 -26.72 -9.02 0.46
N HIS A 186 -27.05 -9.10 -0.82
CA HIS A 186 -26.25 -8.51 -1.89
C HIS A 186 -26.25 -6.97 -1.83
N ARG A 187 -27.39 -6.34 -1.55
CA ARG A 187 -27.46 -4.89 -1.35
C ARG A 187 -26.61 -4.42 -0.18
N ARG A 188 -26.60 -5.16 0.94
CA ARG A 188 -25.71 -4.86 2.08
C ARG A 188 -24.23 -5.02 1.72
N SER A 189 -23.87 -6.05 0.94
CA SER A 189 -22.50 -6.25 0.46
C SER A 189 -22.05 -5.12 -0.46
N LEU A 190 -22.95 -4.63 -1.34
CA LEU A 190 -22.69 -3.49 -2.21
C LEU A 190 -22.45 -2.21 -1.38
N ALA A 191 -23.35 -1.88 -0.46
CA ALA A 191 -23.22 -0.72 0.43
C ALA A 191 -21.95 -0.76 1.27
N LYS A 192 -21.63 -1.93 1.86
CA LYS A 192 -20.38 -2.16 2.60
C LYS A 192 -19.15 -1.91 1.72
N SER A 193 -19.15 -2.39 0.48
CA SER A 193 -18.05 -2.24 -0.45
C SER A 193 -17.81 -0.78 -0.84
N ILE A 194 -18.87 -0.01 -1.12
CA ILE A 194 -18.78 1.41 -1.45
C ILE A 194 -18.23 2.21 -0.26
N THR A 195 -18.74 1.98 0.94
CA THR A 195 -18.25 2.61 2.17
C THR A 195 -16.77 2.28 2.41
N LEU A 196 -16.40 1.03 2.16
CA LEU A 196 -15.02 0.56 2.33
C LEU A 196 -14.06 1.24 1.35
N LEU A 197 -14.45 1.43 0.09
CA LEU A 197 -13.64 2.15 -0.90
C LEU A 197 -13.31 3.57 -0.44
N ASP A 198 -14.29 4.32 0.02
CA ASP A 198 -14.10 5.69 0.51
C ASP A 198 -13.16 5.73 1.71
N MET A 199 -13.43 4.90 2.73
CA MET A 199 -12.59 4.83 3.93
C MET A 199 -11.14 4.47 3.62
N LEU A 200 -10.91 3.42 2.85
CA LEU A 200 -9.56 2.96 2.53
C LEU A 200 -8.83 3.95 1.62
N GLY A 201 -9.54 4.55 0.67
CA GLY A 201 -9.01 5.60 -0.19
C GLY A 201 -8.51 6.79 0.62
N ARG A 202 -9.33 7.32 1.52
CA ARG A 202 -8.94 8.41 2.43
C ARG A 202 -7.75 8.04 3.30
N ALA A 203 -7.72 6.80 3.83
CA ALA A 203 -6.62 6.34 4.68
C ALA A 203 -5.29 6.24 3.92
N ILE A 204 -5.30 5.82 2.65
CA ILE A 204 -4.11 5.84 1.78
C ILE A 204 -3.68 7.29 1.53
N ILE A 205 -4.59 8.18 1.17
CA ILE A 205 -4.29 9.60 0.92
C ILE A 205 -3.69 10.27 2.16
N ALA A 206 -4.24 10.00 3.34
CA ALA A 206 -3.72 10.53 4.60
C ALA A 206 -2.29 10.05 4.92
N SER A 207 -1.83 8.92 4.36
CA SER A 207 -0.47 8.41 4.52
C SER A 207 0.56 9.09 3.60
N VAL A 208 0.13 9.70 2.50
CA VAL A 208 1.01 10.29 1.47
C VAL A 208 1.98 11.32 2.02
N PRO A 209 1.59 12.25 2.91
CA PRO A 209 2.48 13.27 3.44
C PRO A 209 3.73 12.72 4.12
N GLN A 210 3.64 11.58 4.80
CA GLN A 210 4.82 10.92 5.39
C GLN A 210 5.78 10.39 4.32
N HIS A 211 5.28 9.75 3.26
CA HIS A 211 6.11 9.26 2.15
C HIS A 211 6.85 10.39 1.44
N LEU A 212 6.24 11.57 1.38
CA LEU A 212 6.85 12.78 0.79
C LEU A 212 7.74 13.55 1.78
N GLY A 213 7.90 13.07 3.02
CA GLY A 213 8.71 13.74 4.04
C GLY A 213 8.11 15.05 4.55
N VAL A 214 6.80 15.27 4.37
CA VAL A 214 6.06 16.45 4.90
C VAL A 214 5.91 16.35 6.41
N VAL A 215 5.57 15.16 6.89
CA VAL A 215 5.44 14.81 8.31
C VAL A 215 6.27 13.57 8.62
N SER A 216 6.66 13.40 9.88
CA SER A 216 7.46 12.26 10.32
C SER A 216 7.09 11.84 11.74
N ILE A 217 7.50 10.65 12.16
CA ILE A 217 7.31 10.18 13.53
C ILE A 217 7.99 11.11 14.57
N ARG A 218 9.05 11.82 14.19
CA ARG A 218 9.69 12.80 15.06
C ARG A 218 8.80 14.01 15.33
N ASP A 219 8.01 14.45 14.35
CA ASP A 219 7.06 15.53 14.53
C ASP A 219 5.99 15.12 15.55
N VAL A 220 5.52 13.86 15.49
CA VAL A 220 4.59 13.30 16.49
C VAL A 220 5.21 13.32 17.90
N GLN A 221 6.47 12.86 18.03
CA GLN A 221 7.17 12.81 19.32
C GLN A 221 7.45 14.20 19.91
N ASN A 222 7.69 15.21 19.06
CA ASN A 222 8.00 16.57 19.49
C ASN A 222 6.76 17.39 19.86
N PHE A 223 5.63 17.13 19.21
CA PHE A 223 4.40 17.92 19.35
C PHE A 223 3.25 17.15 20.02
N GLY A 224 3.42 15.84 20.24
CA GLY A 224 2.41 14.96 20.83
C GLY A 224 2.45 15.01 22.36
N GLY A 225 1.40 15.58 22.99
CA GLY A 225 1.10 15.32 24.39
C GLY A 225 0.27 14.03 24.53
N GLU A 226 0.33 13.36 25.66
CA GLU A 226 -0.47 12.16 25.93
C GLU A 226 -1.97 12.41 25.70
N GLY A 227 -2.56 11.67 24.77
CA GLY A 227 -4.02 11.59 24.60
C GLY A 227 -4.70 12.59 23.68
N HIS A 228 -3.98 13.45 22.93
CA HIS A 228 -4.57 14.43 22.02
C HIS A 228 -4.09 14.25 20.58
N ALA A 229 -4.92 14.66 19.61
CA ALA A 229 -4.51 14.76 18.22
C ALA A 229 -3.25 15.62 18.08
N VAL A 230 -2.21 15.09 17.45
CA VAL A 230 -0.94 15.79 17.32
C VAL A 230 -1.08 16.91 16.28
N ALA A 231 -0.86 18.15 16.68
CA ALA A 231 -0.89 19.30 15.79
C ALA A 231 0.53 19.61 15.30
N VAL A 232 0.76 19.48 13.98
CA VAL A 232 2.05 19.73 13.36
C VAL A 232 1.97 20.97 12.46
N PRO A 233 2.86 21.98 12.65
CA PRO A 233 2.90 23.13 11.78
C PRO A 233 3.42 22.76 10.39
N ALA A 234 2.89 23.42 9.34
CA ALA A 234 3.36 23.25 7.98
C ALA A 234 4.86 23.58 7.88
N LYS A 235 5.67 22.67 7.35
CA LYS A 235 7.10 22.91 7.13
C LYS A 235 7.29 23.89 5.97
N LYS A 236 7.91 25.05 6.25
CA LYS A 236 8.28 26.02 5.21
C LYS A 236 9.19 25.34 4.19
N GLN A 237 8.83 25.43 2.93
CA GLN A 237 9.66 25.00 1.82
C GLN A 237 10.94 25.84 1.82
N ILE A 238 12.10 25.24 2.14
CA ILE A 238 13.38 25.93 2.04
C ILE A 238 13.68 26.05 0.54
N CYS A 239 13.44 27.24 -0.01
CA CYS A 239 13.84 27.56 -1.38
C CYS A 239 15.33 27.34 -1.52
N ARG A 240 15.69 26.44 -2.43
CA ARG A 240 17.06 26.00 -2.72
C ARG A 240 17.82 27.12 -3.41
N ALA A 241 18.78 27.73 -2.73
CA ALA A 241 19.80 28.52 -3.41
C ALA A 241 20.72 27.58 -4.22
N PRO A 242 21.18 27.96 -5.42
CA PRO A 242 22.07 27.13 -6.24
C PRO A 242 23.41 26.89 -5.52
N SER A 243 23.85 25.64 -5.49
CA SER A 243 25.06 25.20 -4.82
C SER A 243 26.30 25.55 -5.62
N PRO A 244 27.42 25.99 -5.00
CA PRO A 244 28.70 26.17 -5.68
C PRO A 244 29.35 24.80 -6.03
N PRO A 245 30.27 24.76 -7.00
CA PRO A 245 30.89 23.53 -7.49
C PRO A 245 31.76 22.86 -6.44
N LEU A 246 31.75 21.51 -6.44
CA LEU A 246 32.55 20.65 -5.57
C LEU A 246 34.04 20.70 -5.91
N THR A 247 34.85 21.13 -4.97
CA THR A 247 36.30 20.86 -4.97
C THR A 247 36.54 19.56 -4.21
N HIS A 248 37.35 18.69 -4.84
CA HIS A 248 37.91 17.48 -4.26
C HIS A 248 38.91 17.84 -3.16
N GLU A 249 38.58 17.51 -1.91
CA GLU A 249 39.58 17.14 -0.90
C GLU A 249 38.91 16.82 0.43
N ALA A 250 39.28 15.71 0.95
CA ALA A 250 39.35 15.24 2.33
C ALA A 250 38.68 13.87 2.57
N ARG A 251 39.50 12.86 2.21
CA ARG A 251 39.30 11.48 2.68
C ARG A 251 40.20 11.29 3.91
N ALA A 252 39.62 11.28 5.11
CA ALA A 252 40.34 10.82 6.31
C ALA A 252 39.37 10.13 7.29
N ARG A 253 39.57 8.86 7.39
CA ARG A 253 39.44 7.86 8.46
C ARG A 253 38.75 8.28 9.76
N SER A 254 37.69 7.56 10.10
CA SER A 254 37.44 7.13 11.48
C SER A 254 36.81 5.73 11.45
N ARG A 255 37.57 4.75 11.90
CA ARG A 255 37.12 3.42 12.30
C ARG A 255 36.60 3.57 13.73
N SER A 256 35.36 3.22 13.98
CA SER A 256 34.86 2.82 15.31
C SER A 256 34.03 1.56 15.18
N GLU A 257 34.30 0.63 16.09
CA GLU A 257 33.88 -0.75 16.14
C GLU A 257 32.39 -0.94 16.36
N PRO A 258 31.84 -2.14 16.01
CA PRO A 258 30.41 -2.43 16.12
C PRO A 258 30.10 -3.06 17.47
N THR A 259 29.27 -2.45 18.26
CA THR A 259 28.62 -3.09 19.40
C THR A 259 27.15 -3.35 19.14
N ALA A 260 26.75 -4.57 19.54
CA ALA A 260 25.39 -5.10 19.69
C ALA A 260 24.68 -5.68 18.46
N ARG A 261 24.73 -7.00 18.41
CA ARG A 261 23.89 -7.89 17.61
C ARG A 261 22.42 -7.75 18.02
N THR A 262 21.63 -7.12 17.19
CA THR A 262 20.17 -7.33 17.18
C THR A 262 19.83 -8.19 15.97
N THR A 263 19.28 -9.37 16.25
CA THR A 263 18.68 -10.29 15.28
C THR A 263 17.42 -9.63 14.70
N GLY A 264 17.57 -8.96 13.57
CA GLY A 264 16.46 -8.32 12.86
C GLY A 264 16.75 -8.29 11.37
N CYS A 265 15.71 -8.45 10.56
CA CYS A 265 15.70 -8.11 9.13
C CYS A 265 16.49 -6.83 8.91
N LEU A 266 17.29 -6.73 7.82
CA LEU A 266 17.88 -5.44 7.46
C LEU A 266 16.73 -4.45 7.32
N PRO A 267 16.69 -3.37 8.12
CA PRO A 267 15.68 -2.37 7.92
C PRO A 267 15.82 -1.87 6.48
N LEU A 268 14.73 -1.88 5.71
CA LEU A 268 14.61 -0.98 4.60
C LEU A 268 14.98 0.39 5.15
N PHE A 269 15.86 1.10 4.46
CA PHE A 269 16.30 2.41 4.91
C PHE A 269 15.04 3.28 5.11
N ASP A 270 14.76 3.63 6.34
CA ASP A 270 13.60 4.42 6.71
C ASP A 270 14.01 5.89 6.87
N PRO A 271 13.62 6.78 5.95
CA PRO A 271 14.00 8.18 5.99
C PRO A 271 13.46 8.88 7.25
N THR A 272 12.41 8.34 7.87
CA THR A 272 11.83 8.90 9.10
C THR A 272 12.67 8.58 10.33
N ARG A 273 13.51 7.55 10.26
CA ARG A 273 14.39 7.09 11.35
C ARG A 273 15.86 7.50 11.18
N SER A 274 16.25 8.05 10.02
CA SER A 274 17.65 8.43 9.75
C SER A 274 18.10 9.59 10.62
N LYS A 275 19.27 9.43 11.27
CA LYS A 275 19.95 10.50 12.02
C LYS A 275 20.76 11.44 11.12
N ALA A 276 21.05 11.05 9.90
CA ALA A 276 21.91 11.78 8.99
C ALA A 276 21.12 12.87 8.23
N GLN A 277 20.90 14.02 8.85
CA GLN A 277 20.29 15.17 8.17
C GLN A 277 21.19 15.85 7.13
N ASN A 278 22.46 15.53 7.08
CA ASN A 278 23.46 16.25 6.28
C ASN A 278 23.94 15.49 5.03
N ASP A 279 23.66 14.20 4.87
CA ASP A 279 24.04 13.47 3.66
C ASP A 279 22.93 13.56 2.60
N LYS A 280 23.17 14.40 1.58
CA LYS A 280 22.21 14.62 0.49
C LYS A 280 21.92 13.36 -0.32
N ALA A 281 22.92 12.50 -0.51
CA ALA A 281 22.76 11.25 -1.28
C ALA A 281 21.91 10.23 -0.50
N GLU A 282 22.18 10.07 0.79
CA GLU A 282 21.42 9.19 1.67
C GLU A 282 19.96 9.66 1.80
N ARG A 283 19.75 10.96 1.95
CA ARG A 283 18.40 11.55 1.98
C ARG A 283 17.68 11.33 0.65
N PHE A 284 18.36 11.48 -0.49
CA PHE A 284 17.78 11.23 -1.80
C PHE A 284 17.35 9.77 -1.95
N MET A 285 18.23 8.83 -1.63
CA MET A 285 17.95 7.38 -1.71
C MET A 285 16.78 7.00 -0.80
N SER A 286 16.69 7.60 0.37
CA SER A 286 15.62 7.39 1.34
C SER A 286 14.27 7.86 0.82
N LEU A 287 14.23 9.08 0.29
CA LEU A 287 13.00 9.64 -0.29
C LEU A 287 12.58 8.86 -1.53
N ALA A 288 13.52 8.46 -2.38
CA ALA A 288 13.22 7.65 -3.55
C ALA A 288 12.63 6.29 -3.16
N GLY A 289 13.18 5.63 -2.12
CA GLY A 289 12.63 4.39 -1.58
C GLY A 289 11.22 4.57 -1.01
N ALA A 290 11.00 5.60 -0.18
CA ALA A 290 9.69 5.90 0.40
C ALA A 290 8.66 6.26 -0.70
N ASN A 291 9.05 7.10 -1.64
CA ASN A 291 8.19 7.52 -2.75
C ASN A 291 7.82 6.36 -3.68
N HIS A 292 8.74 5.42 -3.91
CA HIS A 292 8.45 4.24 -4.73
C HIS A 292 7.30 3.42 -4.14
N THR A 293 7.23 3.26 -2.82
CA THR A 293 6.22 2.42 -2.16
C THR A 293 4.82 3.00 -2.20
N ILE A 294 4.66 4.32 -2.41
CA ILE A 294 3.34 4.99 -2.45
C ILE A 294 2.76 5.10 -3.88
N ILE A 295 3.57 4.89 -4.94
CA ILE A 295 3.11 5.01 -6.33
C ILE A 295 1.93 4.08 -6.61
N TRP A 296 2.05 2.80 -6.22
CA TRP A 296 1.00 1.83 -6.43
C TRP A 296 -0.29 2.13 -5.63
N PRO A 297 -0.24 2.42 -4.33
CA PRO A 297 -1.41 2.87 -3.58
C PRO A 297 -2.12 4.06 -4.20
N LEU A 298 -1.38 5.08 -4.66
CA LEU A 298 -1.96 6.24 -5.36
C LEU A 298 -2.66 5.84 -6.67
N TYR A 299 -2.10 4.89 -7.42
CA TYR A 299 -2.76 4.33 -8.61
C TYR A 299 -4.08 3.67 -8.26
N VAL A 300 -4.08 2.81 -7.25
CA VAL A 300 -5.29 2.07 -6.84
C VAL A 300 -6.40 3.03 -6.42
N VAL A 301 -6.09 4.04 -5.60
CA VAL A 301 -7.05 5.07 -5.19
C VAL A 301 -7.55 5.87 -6.40
N GLY A 302 -6.64 6.36 -7.25
CA GLY A 302 -7.01 7.17 -8.42
C GLY A 302 -7.82 6.41 -9.46
N MET A 303 -7.72 5.07 -9.49
CA MET A 303 -8.50 4.18 -10.35
C MET A 303 -9.81 3.72 -9.72
N SER A 304 -10.01 3.90 -8.43
CA SER A 304 -11.22 3.47 -7.73
C SER A 304 -12.47 4.17 -8.26
N SER A 305 -13.60 3.44 -8.24
CA SER A 305 -14.92 3.95 -8.60
C SER A 305 -15.44 5.01 -7.61
N ALA A 306 -15.00 4.96 -6.36
CA ALA A 306 -15.31 5.96 -5.33
C ALA A 306 -14.35 7.16 -5.32
N CYS A 307 -13.38 7.22 -6.25
CA CYS A 307 -12.40 8.31 -6.30
C CYS A 307 -13.01 9.62 -6.79
N THR A 308 -13.04 10.63 -5.92
CA THR A 308 -13.48 11.97 -6.32
C THR A 308 -12.52 12.64 -7.30
N PRO A 309 -13.00 13.58 -8.14
CA PRO A 309 -12.12 14.35 -9.04
C PRO A 309 -10.97 15.04 -8.29
N GLU A 310 -11.24 15.59 -7.12
CA GLU A 310 -10.24 16.24 -6.26
C GLU A 310 -9.17 15.26 -5.78
N THR A 311 -9.58 14.10 -5.28
CA THR A 311 -8.66 13.04 -4.85
C THR A 311 -7.79 12.54 -6.00
N ARG A 312 -8.37 12.37 -7.19
CA ARG A 312 -7.64 11.96 -8.40
C ARG A 312 -6.64 13.01 -8.82
N GLN A 313 -7.03 14.28 -8.84
CA GLN A 313 -6.14 15.38 -9.17
C GLN A 313 -4.97 15.46 -8.19
N TYR A 314 -5.23 15.35 -6.88
CA TYR A 314 -4.19 15.26 -5.86
C TYR A 314 -3.23 14.09 -6.12
N ALA A 315 -3.73 12.89 -6.40
CA ALA A 315 -2.88 11.74 -6.69
C ALA A 315 -1.97 11.98 -7.91
N ILE A 316 -2.51 12.57 -9.00
CA ILE A 316 -1.74 12.94 -10.19
C ILE A 316 -0.63 13.92 -9.85
N GLU A 317 -0.93 14.99 -9.12
CA GLU A 317 0.05 16.01 -8.73
C GLU A 317 1.16 15.42 -7.83
N ARG A 318 0.80 14.54 -6.87
CA ARG A 318 1.82 13.87 -6.02
C ARG A 318 2.72 12.95 -6.83
N LEU A 319 2.18 12.20 -7.78
CA LEU A 319 2.97 11.36 -8.69
C LEU A 319 3.91 12.19 -9.58
N GLN A 320 3.46 13.34 -10.08
CA GLN A 320 4.31 14.27 -10.85
C GLN A 320 5.44 14.84 -10.00
N VAL A 321 5.16 15.20 -8.73
CA VAL A 321 6.18 15.65 -7.78
C VAL A 321 7.19 14.53 -7.51
N ILE A 322 6.74 13.31 -7.26
CA ILE A 322 7.61 12.14 -7.08
C ILE A 322 8.54 11.96 -8.27
N HIS A 323 8.00 11.97 -9.50
CA HIS A 323 8.82 11.87 -10.71
C HIS A 323 9.87 13.00 -10.79
N LYS A 324 9.44 14.23 -10.56
CA LYS A 324 10.33 15.42 -10.63
C LYS A 324 11.46 15.38 -9.61
N GLU A 325 11.19 14.90 -8.39
CA GLU A 325 12.16 14.89 -7.30
C GLU A 325 13.07 13.66 -7.31
N THR A 326 12.59 12.52 -7.79
CA THR A 326 13.30 11.22 -7.67
C THR A 326 13.64 10.58 -9.01
N ALA A 327 13.18 11.15 -10.13
CA ALA A 327 13.28 10.58 -11.49
C ALA A 327 12.69 9.17 -11.63
N LEU A 328 11.76 8.78 -10.75
CA LEU A 328 11.05 7.51 -10.84
C LEU A 328 10.07 7.56 -12.03
N GLU A 329 10.43 6.94 -13.12
CA GLU A 329 9.65 6.93 -14.37
C GLU A 329 8.28 6.28 -14.19
N GLN A 330 8.16 5.31 -13.28
CA GLN A 330 6.89 4.69 -12.94
C GLN A 330 5.86 5.70 -12.44
N ALA A 331 6.27 6.70 -11.68
CA ALA A 331 5.35 7.74 -11.19
C ALA A 331 4.78 8.57 -12.36
N ARG A 332 5.59 8.90 -13.37
CA ARG A 332 5.16 9.61 -14.59
C ARG A 332 4.15 8.78 -15.37
N VAL A 333 4.43 7.49 -15.58
CA VAL A 333 3.54 6.58 -16.32
C VAL A 333 2.19 6.46 -15.61
N VAL A 334 2.20 6.26 -14.29
CA VAL A 334 0.98 6.14 -13.49
C VAL A 334 0.18 7.44 -13.49
N ALA A 335 0.83 8.61 -13.38
CA ALA A 335 0.15 9.90 -13.51
C ALA A 335 -0.57 10.04 -14.87
N GLY A 336 0.08 9.64 -15.96
CA GLY A 336 -0.52 9.63 -17.30
C GLY A 336 -1.73 8.69 -17.42
N LEU A 337 -1.68 7.51 -16.78
CA LEU A 337 -2.81 6.57 -16.75
C LEU A 337 -4.02 7.17 -16.01
N LEU A 338 -3.79 7.87 -14.89
CA LEU A 338 -4.86 8.51 -14.13
C LEU A 338 -5.47 9.70 -14.90
N GLN A 339 -4.67 10.47 -15.65
CA GLN A 339 -5.14 11.57 -16.50
C GLN A 339 -6.02 11.07 -17.65
N GLY A 340 -5.66 9.91 -18.25
CA GLY A 340 -6.41 9.32 -19.35
C GLY A 340 -7.71 8.61 -18.93
N LYS A 341 -7.95 8.44 -17.62
CA LYS A 341 -9.18 7.81 -17.13
C LYS A 341 -10.33 8.81 -17.28
N VAL A 342 -11.23 8.53 -18.21
CA VAL A 342 -12.58 9.11 -18.20
C VAL A 342 -13.23 8.63 -16.89
N ALA A 343 -13.74 9.58 -16.10
CA ALA A 343 -14.43 9.22 -14.85
C ALA A 343 -15.49 8.14 -15.19
N PRO A 344 -15.49 6.97 -14.53
CA PRO A 344 -16.66 6.11 -14.64
C PRO A 344 -17.87 6.92 -14.23
N PRO A 345 -19.07 6.60 -14.71
CA PRO A 345 -20.26 7.18 -14.14
C PRO A 345 -20.13 6.98 -12.63
N THR A 346 -20.02 8.07 -11.91
CA THR A 346 -20.00 8.09 -10.44
C THR A 346 -21.20 7.24 -10.05
N LEU A 347 -20.98 6.21 -9.22
CA LEU A 347 -22.09 5.57 -8.53
C LEU A 347 -22.91 6.72 -7.99
N SER A 348 -24.08 6.96 -8.57
CA SER A 348 -24.80 8.22 -8.35
C SER A 348 -25.11 8.31 -6.85
N THR A 349 -25.04 9.52 -6.29
CA THR A 349 -25.45 9.78 -4.90
C THR A 349 -26.85 9.23 -4.64
N GLU A 350 -27.72 9.22 -5.65
CA GLU A 350 -29.04 8.60 -5.64
C GLU A 350 -28.98 7.10 -5.34
N LEU A 351 -27.99 6.39 -5.86
CA LEU A 351 -27.76 4.97 -5.62
C LEU A 351 -27.31 4.70 -4.17
N LEU A 352 -26.61 5.63 -3.55
CA LEU A 352 -26.18 5.54 -2.15
C LEU A 352 -27.34 5.78 -1.18
N ASP A 353 -28.28 6.65 -1.54
CA ASP A 353 -29.45 6.96 -0.70
C ASP A 353 -30.48 5.81 -0.70
N GLU A 354 -30.46 4.93 -1.71
CA GLU A 354 -31.31 3.75 -1.82
C GLU A 354 -30.75 2.51 -1.11
N LEU A 355 -29.46 2.54 -0.70
CA LEU A 355 -28.83 1.41 -0.03
C LEU A 355 -29.13 1.42 1.48
N PRO A 356 -29.28 0.23 2.10
CA PRO A 356 -29.48 0.15 3.54
C PRO A 356 -28.30 0.77 4.29
N ALA A 357 -28.61 1.55 5.34
CA ALA A 357 -27.58 2.14 6.19
C ALA A 357 -26.64 1.05 6.72
N VAL A 358 -25.33 1.24 6.51
CA VAL A 358 -24.30 0.35 7.06
C VAL A 358 -24.01 0.82 8.47
N GLU A 359 -24.29 -0.03 9.46
CA GLU A 359 -23.89 0.23 10.84
C GLU A 359 -22.35 0.24 10.91
N MET A 360 -21.77 1.42 11.09
CA MET A 360 -20.33 1.64 11.14
C MET A 360 -19.62 0.88 12.28
N GLY A 361 -20.38 0.43 13.29
CA GLY A 361 -19.85 -0.36 14.41
C GLY A 361 -19.39 -1.77 14.05
N THR A 362 -19.75 -2.29 12.87
CA THR A 362 -19.33 -3.63 12.41
C THR A 362 -18.10 -3.62 11.52
N LEU A 363 -17.64 -2.43 11.10
CA LEU A 363 -16.36 -2.30 10.39
C LEU A 363 -15.24 -2.25 11.44
N PRO A 364 -14.29 -3.21 11.42
CA PRO A 364 -13.13 -3.12 12.32
C PRO A 364 -12.48 -1.76 12.12
N THR A 365 -12.23 -1.06 13.21
CA THR A 365 -11.59 0.26 13.26
C THR A 365 -10.21 0.21 12.60
N MET A 366 -10.18 0.24 11.29
CA MET A 366 -8.98 0.36 10.45
C MET A 366 -8.84 1.77 9.89
N VAL A 367 -9.42 2.74 10.59
CA VAL A 367 -9.22 4.16 10.28
C VAL A 367 -8.00 4.69 10.99
#